data_bcb7c88fd626fa7abbeb50a6ac9ade7c
#
_entry.id   bcb7c88fd626fa7abbeb50a6ac9ade7c
#
_cell.length_a   1.000
_cell.length_b   1.000
_cell.length_c   1.000
_cell.angle_alpha   90.00
_cell.angle_beta   90.00
_cell.angle_gamma   90.00
#
_symmetry.space_group_name_H-M   'P 1'
#
loop_
_entity.id
_entity.type
_entity.pdbx_description
1 polymer ?
#
loop_
_entity_poly.entity_id
_entity_poly.type
_entity_poly.pdbx_seq_one_letter_code
_entity_poly.pdbx_strand_id
1 'polypeptide(L)'
;MTTRYTQTGLWIEEKDGVVRVGLSEKGQDDVGEVMFVELPKFGEKLRIGDNLLSVEGAKAVSEISAPITGTVQKVHDELEDENEKLNSTDRDDNWIIELTEVSGFTSAEFSDSPWFGQKKPEEV
;
A
#
# COMPACT_ATOMS: atom_id res chain seq x y z
N MET A 1 -14.74 -9.74 4.47
CA MET A 1 -13.46 -9.04 4.41
C MET A 1 -13.67 -7.69 3.75
N THR A 2 -13.26 -6.61 4.42
CA THR A 2 -13.51 -5.25 3.93
C THR A 2 -12.20 -4.60 3.52
N THR A 3 -12.19 -4.01 2.33
CA THR A 3 -11.05 -3.24 1.85
C THR A 3 -11.21 -1.79 2.26
N ARG A 4 -10.15 -1.21 2.79
CA ARG A 4 -10.07 0.21 3.16
C ARG A 4 -8.94 0.86 2.40
N TYR A 5 -8.99 2.17 2.26
CA TYR A 5 -8.01 2.92 1.49
C TYR A 5 -7.47 4.09 2.30
N THR A 6 -6.18 4.41 2.09
CA THR A 6 -5.56 5.57 2.71
C THR A 6 -5.43 6.70 1.69
N GLN A 7 -5.31 7.93 2.18
CA GLN A 7 -5.10 9.08 1.31
C GLN A 7 -3.73 9.03 0.62
N THR A 8 -2.81 8.28 1.20
CA THR A 8 -1.45 8.17 0.66
C THR A 8 -1.34 7.20 -0.52
N GLY A 9 -2.41 6.46 -0.81
CA GLY A 9 -2.41 5.59 -1.97
C GLY A 9 -2.26 4.11 -1.67
N LEU A 10 -2.67 3.67 -0.48
CA LEU A 10 -2.62 2.25 -0.11
C LEU A 10 -4.01 1.68 0.06
N TRP A 11 -4.17 0.38 -0.21
CA TRP A 11 -5.33 -0.37 0.21
C TRP A 11 -4.93 -1.29 1.35
N ILE A 12 -5.90 -1.61 2.22
CA ILE A 12 -5.71 -2.43 3.41
C ILE A 12 -6.83 -3.43 3.51
N GLU A 13 -6.49 -4.70 3.73
CA GLU A 13 -7.47 -5.75 3.98
C GLU A 13 -7.06 -6.53 5.22
N GLU A 14 -7.99 -6.72 6.13
CA GLU A 14 -7.74 -7.52 7.34
C GLU A 14 -8.47 -8.85 7.23
N LYS A 15 -7.77 -9.93 7.54
CA LYS A 15 -8.35 -11.26 7.61
C LYS A 15 -7.62 -12.06 8.69
N ASP A 16 -8.40 -12.52 9.68
CA ASP A 16 -7.87 -13.40 10.75
C ASP A 16 -6.63 -12.83 11.46
N GLY A 17 -6.65 -11.54 11.73
CA GLY A 17 -5.57 -10.87 12.46
C GLY A 17 -4.37 -10.50 11.60
N VAL A 18 -4.42 -10.80 10.31
CA VAL A 18 -3.37 -10.43 9.36
C VAL A 18 -3.88 -9.29 8.51
N VAL A 19 -3.07 -8.25 8.37
CA VAL A 19 -3.41 -7.09 7.53
C VAL A 19 -2.51 -7.09 6.30
N ARG A 20 -3.11 -7.20 5.13
CA ARG A 20 -2.39 -7.09 3.86
C ARG A 20 -2.50 -5.68 3.35
N VAL A 21 -1.38 -5.13 2.89
CA VAL A 21 -1.30 -3.75 2.39
C VAL A 21 -0.78 -3.77 0.96
N GLY A 22 -1.40 -2.99 0.09
CA GLY A 22 -0.95 -2.87 -1.29
C GLY A 22 -1.13 -1.46 -1.83
N LEU A 23 -0.71 -1.26 -3.08
CA LEU A 23 -0.79 0.05 -3.73
C LEU A 23 -2.16 0.20 -4.39
N SER A 24 -2.91 1.22 -3.99
CA SER A 24 -4.26 1.46 -4.52
C SER A 24 -4.23 2.14 -5.89
N GLU A 25 -5.40 2.24 -6.52
CA GLU A 25 -5.54 2.94 -7.80
C GLU A 25 -5.02 4.37 -7.70
N LYS A 26 -5.31 5.04 -6.59
CA LYS A 26 -4.82 6.40 -6.37
C LYS A 26 -3.30 6.42 -6.29
N GLY A 27 -2.71 5.47 -5.56
CA GLY A 27 -1.27 5.36 -5.45
C GLY A 27 -0.63 5.11 -6.80
N GLN A 28 -1.23 4.23 -7.60
CA GLN A 28 -0.75 3.93 -8.95
C GLN A 28 -0.81 5.17 -9.84
N ASP A 29 -1.88 5.93 -9.73
CA ASP A 29 -2.03 7.15 -10.52
C ASP A 29 -1.01 8.21 -10.11
N ASP A 30 -0.75 8.32 -8.80
CA ASP A 30 0.19 9.30 -8.28
C ASP A 30 1.62 9.07 -8.76
N VAL A 31 2.06 7.82 -8.83
CA VAL A 31 3.45 7.51 -9.19
C VAL A 31 3.65 7.17 -10.65
N GLY A 32 2.61 6.73 -11.34
CA GLY A 32 2.70 6.30 -12.73
C GLY A 32 3.38 4.95 -12.85
N GLU A 33 4.02 4.70 -13.99
CA GLU A 33 4.71 3.43 -14.22
C GLU A 33 5.82 3.23 -13.20
N VAL A 34 5.75 2.14 -12.44
CA VAL A 34 6.73 1.86 -11.38
C VAL A 34 8.03 1.35 -11.98
N MET A 35 9.13 1.98 -11.58
CA MET A 35 10.46 1.69 -12.11
C MET A 35 11.40 1.12 -11.04
N PHE A 36 11.13 1.39 -9.77
CA PHE A 36 11.97 0.91 -8.67
C PHE A 36 11.17 0.93 -7.37
N VAL A 37 11.39 -0.07 -6.52
CA VAL A 37 10.76 -0.12 -5.19
C VAL A 37 11.78 -0.51 -4.15
N GLU A 38 11.57 -0.02 -2.94
CA GLU A 38 12.33 -0.43 -1.76
C GLU A 38 11.33 -0.88 -0.73
N LEU A 39 11.43 -2.15 -0.32
CA LEU A 39 10.47 -2.82 0.54
C LEU A 39 11.00 -2.96 1.97
N PRO A 40 10.11 -3.08 2.97
CA PRO A 40 10.53 -3.41 4.33
C PRO A 40 11.03 -4.85 4.38
N LYS A 41 11.64 -5.22 5.49
CA LYS A 41 12.20 -6.55 5.67
C LYS A 41 11.31 -7.39 6.58
N PHE A 42 11.30 -8.68 6.33
CA PHE A 42 10.61 -9.64 7.20
C PHE A 42 11.07 -9.46 8.65
N GLY A 43 10.10 -9.44 9.55
CA GLY A 43 10.37 -9.30 10.99
C GLY A 43 10.48 -7.87 11.47
N GLU A 44 10.54 -6.91 10.56
CA GLU A 44 10.65 -5.50 10.93
C GLU A 44 9.37 -5.04 11.59
N LYS A 45 9.48 -4.23 12.67
CA LYS A 45 8.33 -3.62 13.30
C LYS A 45 8.15 -2.24 12.72
N LEU A 46 7.00 -2.02 12.09
CA LEU A 46 6.64 -0.72 11.54
C LEU A 46 5.67 -0.04 12.47
N ARG A 47 5.94 1.24 12.76
CA ARG A 47 5.03 2.07 13.53
C ARG A 47 4.35 3.04 12.57
N ILE A 48 3.17 3.52 12.96
CA ILE A 48 2.47 4.53 12.19
C ILE A 48 3.45 5.67 11.89
N GLY A 49 3.56 6.03 10.61
CA GLY A 49 4.45 7.10 10.18
C GLY A 49 5.81 6.63 9.70
N ASP A 50 6.21 5.41 10.03
CA ASP A 50 7.47 4.87 9.51
C ASP A 50 7.34 4.64 8.01
N ASN A 51 8.46 4.70 7.29
CA ASN A 51 8.46 4.45 5.85
C ASN A 51 8.12 2.98 5.57
N LEU A 52 6.98 2.75 4.92
CA LEU A 52 6.56 1.41 4.53
C LEU A 52 7.07 1.05 3.14
N LEU A 53 7.06 2.00 2.22
CA LEU A 53 7.38 1.76 0.83
C LEU A 53 8.04 2.98 0.24
N SER A 54 9.19 2.79 -0.42
CA SER A 54 9.75 3.81 -1.29
C SER A 54 9.52 3.34 -2.71
N VAL A 55 8.92 4.18 -3.53
CA VAL A 55 8.58 3.82 -4.90
C VAL A 55 9.01 4.94 -5.85
N GLU A 56 9.71 4.56 -6.91
CA GLU A 56 10.08 5.48 -7.97
C GLU A 56 9.25 5.13 -9.20
N GLY A 57 8.44 6.07 -9.61
CA GLY A 57 7.62 5.91 -10.80
C GLY A 57 7.91 7.00 -11.81
N ALA A 58 7.34 6.86 -13.00
CA ALA A 58 7.55 7.82 -14.09
C ALA A 58 7.03 9.21 -13.76
N LYS A 59 6.00 9.32 -12.91
CA LYS A 59 5.42 10.62 -12.54
C LYS A 59 6.03 11.21 -11.28
N ALA A 60 6.44 10.38 -10.33
CA ALA A 60 6.89 10.87 -9.03
C ALA A 60 7.70 9.84 -8.28
N VAL A 61 8.54 10.32 -7.36
CA VAL A 61 9.21 9.49 -6.37
C VAL A 61 8.49 9.74 -5.06
N SER A 62 8.05 8.67 -4.40
CA SER A 62 7.25 8.78 -3.18
C SER A 62 7.73 7.85 -2.10
N GLU A 63 7.66 8.35 -0.86
CA GLU A 63 7.84 7.51 0.32
C GLU A 63 6.48 7.44 1.00
N ILE A 64 5.95 6.23 1.14
CA ILE A 64 4.61 6.03 1.69
C ILE A 64 4.74 5.48 3.09
N SER A 65 4.12 6.19 4.04
CA SER A 65 4.20 5.84 5.46
C SER A 65 3.25 4.73 5.84
N ALA A 66 3.65 3.97 6.86
CA ALA A 66 2.80 2.93 7.42
C ALA A 66 1.54 3.56 8.02
N PRO A 67 0.35 3.06 7.62
CA PRO A 67 -0.91 3.60 8.13
C PRO A 67 -1.33 3.00 9.46
N ILE A 68 -0.70 1.88 9.85
CA ILE A 68 -0.97 1.19 11.12
C ILE A 68 0.36 0.66 11.64
N THR A 69 0.38 0.35 12.94
CA THR A 69 1.54 -0.28 13.57
C THR A 69 1.40 -1.80 13.45
N GLY A 70 2.48 -2.48 13.12
CA GLY A 70 2.47 -3.94 13.02
C GLY A 70 3.84 -4.50 12.75
N THR A 71 3.93 -5.83 12.76
CA THR A 71 5.17 -6.54 12.47
C THR A 71 5.07 -7.17 11.08
N VAL A 72 6.08 -6.95 10.26
CA VAL A 72 6.12 -7.48 8.89
C VAL A 72 6.29 -8.99 8.95
N GLN A 73 5.27 -9.74 8.54
CA GLN A 73 5.35 -11.20 8.52
C GLN A 73 5.53 -11.76 7.12
N LYS A 74 5.27 -10.95 6.09
CA LYS A 74 5.44 -11.39 4.71
C LYS A 74 5.72 -10.19 3.84
N VAL A 75 6.65 -10.35 2.90
CA VAL A 75 7.03 -9.30 1.96
C VAL A 75 6.85 -9.84 0.54
N HIS A 76 6.29 -9.03 -0.33
CA HIS A 76 6.11 -9.39 -1.73
C HIS A 76 7.41 -9.12 -2.50
N ASP A 77 8.41 -9.96 -2.27
CA ASP A 77 9.76 -9.79 -2.81
C ASP A 77 9.82 -9.74 -4.33
N GLU A 78 8.84 -10.37 -5.00
CA GLU A 78 8.80 -10.35 -6.47
C GLU A 78 8.76 -8.96 -7.05
N LEU A 79 8.28 -7.98 -6.28
CA LEU A 79 8.19 -6.60 -6.72
C LEU A 79 9.56 -5.98 -7.02
N GLU A 80 10.62 -6.50 -6.42
CA GLU A 80 11.97 -5.99 -6.67
C GLU A 80 12.44 -6.33 -8.08
N ASP A 81 12.02 -7.48 -8.61
CA ASP A 81 12.38 -7.91 -9.96
C ASP A 81 11.27 -7.60 -10.97
N GLU A 82 10.03 -7.59 -10.53
CA GLU A 82 8.86 -7.38 -11.38
C GLU A 82 8.09 -6.17 -10.88
N ASN A 83 8.69 -5.00 -10.99
CA ASN A 83 8.12 -3.74 -10.50
C ASN A 83 6.75 -3.45 -11.11
N GLU A 84 6.52 -3.88 -12.33
CA GLU A 84 5.27 -3.62 -13.06
C GLU A 84 4.05 -4.25 -12.41
N LYS A 85 4.25 -5.21 -11.51
CA LYS A 85 3.14 -5.80 -10.76
C LYS A 85 2.43 -4.75 -9.90
N LEU A 86 3.16 -3.73 -9.46
CA LEU A 86 2.54 -2.64 -8.69
C LEU A 86 1.60 -1.78 -9.53
N ASN A 87 1.69 -1.87 -10.86
CA ASN A 87 0.77 -1.15 -11.75
C ASN A 87 -0.44 -2.01 -12.15
N SER A 88 -0.49 -3.26 -11.71
CA SER A 88 -1.61 -4.15 -11.99
C SER A 88 -2.83 -3.74 -11.15
N THR A 89 -4.01 -3.98 -11.69
CA THR A 89 -5.25 -3.75 -10.94
C THR A 89 -5.61 -4.94 -10.05
N ASP A 90 -4.88 -6.06 -10.20
CA ASP A 90 -5.11 -7.27 -9.42
C ASP A 90 -4.38 -7.16 -8.07
N ARG A 91 -5.10 -7.33 -6.97
CA ARG A 91 -4.49 -7.26 -5.63
C ARG A 91 -3.50 -8.36 -5.36
N ASP A 92 -3.59 -9.48 -6.07
CA ASP A 92 -2.60 -10.53 -5.95
C ASP A 92 -1.27 -10.13 -6.57
N ASP A 93 -1.27 -9.11 -7.41
CA ASP A 93 -0.05 -8.57 -8.01
C ASP A 93 0.46 -7.35 -7.26
N ASN A 94 -0.44 -6.47 -6.82
CA ASN A 94 -0.03 -5.17 -6.29
C ASN A 94 0.06 -5.10 -4.77
N TRP A 95 -0.08 -6.23 -4.06
CA TRP A 95 0.13 -6.23 -2.61
C TRP A 95 1.62 -6.06 -2.31
N ILE A 96 1.93 -5.50 -1.14
CA ILE A 96 3.29 -5.14 -0.75
C ILE A 96 3.77 -5.97 0.43
N ILE A 97 3.02 -5.96 1.51
CA ILE A 97 3.40 -6.66 2.75
C ILE A 97 2.16 -7.18 3.46
N GLU A 98 2.40 -8.09 4.41
CA GLU A 98 1.39 -8.52 5.38
C GLU A 98 1.93 -8.23 6.77
N LEU A 99 1.07 -7.70 7.62
CA LEU A 99 1.41 -7.34 9.00
C LEU A 99 0.62 -8.17 9.99
N THR A 100 1.26 -8.49 11.11
CA THR A 100 0.60 -9.12 12.27
C THR A 100 0.81 -8.23 13.48
N GLU A 101 0.16 -8.58 14.59
CA GLU A 101 0.26 -7.81 15.83
C GLU A 101 -0.03 -6.34 15.60
N VAL A 102 -1.07 -6.09 14.80
CA VAL A 102 -1.41 -4.73 14.39
C VAL A 102 -2.12 -3.96 15.49
N SER A 103 -1.89 -2.65 15.51
CA SER A 103 -2.57 -1.74 16.42
C SER A 103 -2.69 -0.37 15.76
N GLY A 104 -3.53 0.48 16.34
CA GLY A 104 -3.72 1.83 15.80
C GLY A 104 -4.64 1.88 14.60
N PHE A 105 -5.37 0.80 14.34
CA PHE A 105 -6.30 0.73 13.22
C PHE A 105 -7.57 1.51 13.57
N THR A 106 -7.68 2.74 13.09
CA THR A 106 -8.87 3.55 13.28
C THR A 106 -9.55 3.75 11.93
N SER A 107 -10.83 3.35 11.87
CA SER A 107 -11.59 3.45 10.62
C SER A 107 -11.81 4.90 10.18
N ALA A 108 -11.64 5.86 11.09
CA ALA A 108 -11.86 7.27 10.77
C ALA A 108 -10.88 7.84 9.75
N GLU A 109 -9.69 7.24 9.65
CA GLU A 109 -8.64 7.71 8.75
C GLU A 109 -8.63 6.98 7.41
N PHE A 110 -9.55 6.01 7.25
CA PHE A 110 -9.61 5.19 6.04
C PHE A 110 -10.93 5.41 5.32
N SER A 111 -10.90 5.24 4.02
CA SER A 111 -12.08 5.40 3.17
C SER A 111 -12.47 4.07 2.54
N ASP A 112 -13.73 3.95 2.13
CA ASP A 112 -14.22 2.81 1.37
C ASP A 112 -13.86 2.95 -0.12
N SER A 113 -13.38 4.12 -0.52
CA SER A 113 -13.05 4.42 -1.91
C SER A 113 -11.58 4.85 -2.01
N PRO A 114 -10.83 4.36 -3.02
CA PRO A 114 -9.44 4.77 -3.20
C PRO A 114 -9.29 6.27 -3.47
N TRP A 115 -10.35 6.93 -3.95
CA TRP A 115 -10.30 8.34 -4.33
C TRP A 115 -10.87 9.28 -3.28
N PHE A 116 -11.28 8.76 -2.12
CA PHE A 116 -11.80 9.57 -1.00
C PHE A 116 -12.91 10.54 -1.43
N GLY A 117 -13.81 10.06 -2.33
CA GLY A 117 -14.88 10.90 -2.81
C GLY A 117 -14.46 11.86 -3.92
N GLN A 118 -13.20 11.90 -4.26
CA GLN A 118 -12.71 12.69 -5.39
C GLN A 118 -12.97 11.93 -6.68
N LYS A 119 -13.08 12.64 -7.77
CA LYS A 119 -13.23 12.00 -9.07
C LYS A 119 -11.89 11.43 -9.51
N LYS A 120 -11.93 10.31 -10.21
CA LYS A 120 -10.74 9.82 -10.87
C LYS A 120 -10.28 10.85 -11.89
N PRO A 121 -8.97 10.97 -12.12
CA PRO A 121 -8.46 11.95 -13.08
C PRO A 121 -9.05 11.86 -14.49
N GLU A 122 -9.43 10.67 -14.93
CA GLU A 122 -10.03 10.46 -16.25
C GLU A 122 -11.53 10.71 -16.29
N GLU A 123 -12.17 10.99 -15.16
CA GLU A 123 -13.59 11.28 -15.08
C GLU A 123 -13.80 12.79 -15.08
N VAL A 124 -13.85 13.38 -16.24
CA VAL A 124 -13.96 14.84 -16.38
C VAL A 124 -15.37 15.23 -16.74
#